data_7a0706f07c191a1c522be55061ac603b
#
_entry.id   7a0706f07c191a1c522be55061ac603b
#
_cell.length_a   1.000
_cell.length_b   1.000
_cell.length_c   1.000
_cell.angle_alpha   90.00
_cell.angle_beta   90.00
_cell.angle_gamma   90.00
#
_symmetry.space_group_name_H-M   'P 1'
#
loop_
_entity.id
_entity.type
_entity.pdbx_description
1 polymer ?
#
loop_
_entity_poly.entity_id
_entity_poly.type
_entity_poly.pdbx_seq_one_letter_code
_entity_poly.pdbx_strand_id
1 'polypeptide(L)'
;YHLGSIRNNNDRLGKILGYDAGCDSIGDYSMAEFISNFFNKLDYNNQLAKTISYNINPSQNEVFATMMGNFNTSGIPGKMQWGPSWWFLDQKDGIEKQLNTLSNMGLVSRFIGMVTDSRSFLSFPRHEYFRRILCNTIAEDLNKGLLPDDILYLGNMVQDICYNNAVEYFNFD
;
A
#
# COMPACT_ATOMS: atom_id res chain seq x y z
N TYR A 1 -9.70 2.55 -0.76
CA TYR A 1 -9.93 3.61 0.22
C TYR A 1 -8.62 4.33 0.52
N HIS A 2 -8.57 5.64 0.34
CA HIS A 2 -7.46 6.52 0.73
C HIS A 2 -7.84 7.23 2.02
N LEU A 3 -7.11 7.00 3.09
CA LEU A 3 -7.52 7.37 4.45
C LEU A 3 -6.44 8.17 5.18
N GLY A 4 -6.90 9.10 6.03
CA GLY A 4 -6.06 9.77 7.03
C GLY A 4 -5.43 11.09 6.61
N SER A 5 -5.70 11.64 5.41
CA SER A 5 -5.20 12.96 5.02
C SER A 5 -6.06 14.10 5.55
N ILE A 6 -5.42 15.20 5.98
CA ILE A 6 -6.08 16.48 6.18
C ILE A 6 -5.96 17.25 4.86
N ARG A 7 -7.11 17.57 4.26
CA ARG A 7 -7.19 18.22 2.95
C ARG A 7 -7.41 19.72 3.07
N ASN A 8 -6.83 20.48 2.13
CA ASN A 8 -7.06 21.90 1.98
C ASN A 8 -6.74 22.71 3.25
N ASN A 9 -5.60 22.45 3.88
CA ASN A 9 -5.21 23.06 5.17
C ASN A 9 -5.03 24.57 5.15
N ASN A 10 -5.00 25.20 3.97
CA ASN A 10 -4.71 26.63 3.83
C ASN A 10 -5.85 27.37 3.11
N ASP A 11 -6.78 27.89 3.87
CA ASP A 11 -7.95 28.62 3.34
C ASP A 11 -7.56 29.84 2.51
N ARG A 12 -6.47 30.54 2.87
CA ARG A 12 -5.99 31.70 2.10
C ARG A 12 -5.56 31.29 0.70
N LEU A 13 -4.80 30.21 0.58
CA LEU A 13 -4.40 29.68 -0.72
C LEU A 13 -5.60 29.07 -1.46
N GLY A 14 -6.48 28.39 -0.78
CA GLY A 14 -7.71 27.84 -1.35
C GLY A 14 -8.59 28.91 -2.02
N LYS A 15 -8.68 30.10 -1.43
CA LYS A 15 -9.40 31.23 -2.03
C LYS A 15 -8.73 31.80 -3.28
N ILE A 16 -7.40 31.67 -3.39
CA ILE A 16 -6.63 32.22 -4.52
C ILE A 16 -6.51 31.20 -5.65
N LEU A 17 -6.22 29.95 -5.31
CA LEU A 17 -5.85 28.88 -6.27
C LEU A 17 -7.00 27.91 -6.52
N GLY A 18 -8.05 27.94 -5.73
CA GLY A 18 -9.10 26.93 -5.70
C GLY A 18 -8.78 25.80 -4.72
N TYR A 19 -9.78 24.97 -4.44
CA TYR A 19 -9.60 23.76 -3.63
C TYR A 19 -8.82 22.72 -4.43
N ASP A 20 -8.21 21.77 -3.72
CA ASP A 20 -7.39 20.73 -4.31
C ASP A 20 -6.08 21.23 -4.95
N ALA A 21 -5.58 22.34 -4.43
CA ALA A 21 -4.33 22.97 -4.88
C ALA A 21 -3.06 22.42 -4.17
N GLY A 22 -3.17 21.27 -3.47
CA GLY A 22 -2.03 20.61 -2.84
C GLY A 22 -1.66 21.08 -1.43
N CYS A 23 -2.55 21.80 -0.75
CA CYS A 23 -2.36 22.21 0.64
C CYS A 23 -2.83 21.13 1.62
N ASP A 24 -2.23 19.95 1.55
CA ASP A 24 -2.62 18.76 2.30
C ASP A 24 -1.53 18.35 3.28
N SER A 25 -1.90 17.61 4.32
CA SER A 25 -0.94 17.03 5.27
C SER A 25 -1.39 15.66 5.80
N ILE A 26 -0.48 14.99 6.49
CA ILE A 26 -0.77 13.78 7.25
C ILE A 26 -1.70 14.14 8.41
N GLY A 27 -2.81 13.42 8.53
CA GLY A 27 -3.70 13.51 9.68
C GLY A 27 -3.37 12.45 10.72
N ASP A 28 -3.69 12.77 11.97
CA ASP A 28 -3.51 11.85 13.10
C ASP A 28 -4.88 11.46 13.68
N TYR A 29 -5.59 10.62 12.94
CA TYR A 29 -6.92 10.14 13.32
C TYR A 29 -6.85 8.72 13.89
N SER A 30 -7.62 8.42 14.93
CA SER A 30 -7.81 7.04 15.38
C SER A 30 -8.71 6.29 14.40
N MET A 31 -8.13 5.43 13.56
CA MET A 31 -8.82 4.80 12.43
C MET A 31 -9.20 3.33 12.68
N ALA A 32 -8.52 2.66 13.61
CA ALA A 32 -8.61 1.20 13.78
C ALA A 32 -10.05 0.72 14.01
N GLU A 33 -10.74 1.29 14.98
CA GLU A 33 -12.11 0.88 15.33
C GLU A 33 -13.11 1.17 14.21
N PHE A 34 -12.98 2.34 13.59
CA PHE A 34 -13.84 2.74 12.48
C PHE A 34 -13.72 1.76 11.29
N ILE A 35 -12.48 1.47 10.87
CA ILE A 35 -12.20 0.57 9.75
C ILE A 35 -12.69 -0.86 10.08
N SER A 36 -12.43 -1.34 11.29
CA SER A 36 -12.89 -2.64 11.76
C SER A 36 -14.40 -2.77 11.67
N ASN A 37 -15.14 -1.83 12.24
CA ASN A 37 -16.60 -1.83 12.21
C ASN A 37 -17.16 -1.73 10.79
N PHE A 38 -16.55 -0.92 9.94
CA PHE A 38 -16.96 -0.75 8.56
C PHE A 38 -16.80 -2.04 7.75
N PHE A 39 -15.63 -2.67 7.79
CA PHE A 39 -15.38 -3.91 7.06
C PHE A 39 -16.17 -5.08 7.63
N ASN A 40 -16.26 -5.19 8.95
CA ASN A 40 -17.06 -6.23 9.60
C ASN A 40 -18.52 -6.17 9.18
N LYS A 41 -19.11 -4.98 9.08
CA LYS A 41 -20.51 -4.83 8.64
C LYS A 41 -20.72 -5.28 7.19
N LEU A 42 -19.76 -5.00 6.30
CA LEU A 42 -19.82 -5.43 4.91
C LEU A 42 -19.58 -6.94 4.78
N ASP A 43 -18.59 -7.47 5.49
CA ASP A 43 -18.23 -8.88 5.46
C ASP A 43 -19.34 -9.77 6.02
N TYR A 44 -19.93 -9.38 7.15
CA TYR A 44 -21.06 -10.09 7.77
C TYR A 44 -22.25 -10.29 6.81
N ASN A 45 -22.44 -9.36 5.89
CA ASN A 45 -23.52 -9.43 4.89
C ASN A 45 -23.04 -10.01 3.53
N ASN A 46 -21.85 -10.57 3.44
CA ASN A 46 -21.21 -11.03 2.20
C ASN A 46 -21.15 -9.95 1.10
N GLN A 47 -20.98 -8.69 1.50
CA GLN A 47 -20.92 -7.53 0.61
C GLN A 47 -19.53 -6.90 0.52
N LEU A 48 -18.55 -7.45 1.23
CA LEU A 48 -17.19 -6.95 1.18
C LEU A 48 -16.52 -7.38 -0.13
N ALA A 49 -16.33 -6.42 -1.01
CA ALA A 49 -15.63 -6.61 -2.29
C ALA A 49 -14.11 -6.73 -2.09
N LYS A 50 -13.39 -7.06 -3.16
CA LYS A 50 -11.92 -6.87 -3.21
C LYS A 50 -11.61 -5.42 -2.84
N THR A 51 -10.77 -5.22 -1.85
CA THR A 51 -10.56 -3.89 -1.26
C THR A 51 -9.07 -3.60 -1.07
N ILE A 52 -8.67 -2.41 -1.47
CA ILE A 52 -7.34 -1.86 -1.23
C ILE A 52 -7.49 -0.64 -0.34
N SER A 53 -6.84 -0.64 0.81
CA SER A 53 -6.85 0.48 1.76
C SER A 53 -5.47 1.09 1.90
N TYR A 54 -5.40 2.40 1.88
CA TYR A 54 -4.17 3.19 1.96
C TYR A 54 -4.23 4.08 3.20
N ASN A 55 -3.20 4.03 4.03
CA ASN A 55 -2.98 5.02 5.07
C ASN A 55 -1.98 6.07 4.60
N ILE A 56 -2.09 7.27 5.14
CA ILE A 56 -1.13 8.36 4.92
C ILE A 56 -0.25 8.60 6.14
N ASN A 57 -0.66 8.13 7.32
CA ASN A 57 0.11 8.26 8.55
C ASN A 57 0.94 6.99 8.80
N PRO A 58 2.28 7.06 8.73
CA PRO A 58 3.13 5.88 8.88
C PRO A 58 3.06 5.24 10.28
N SER A 59 2.58 5.96 11.29
CA SER A 59 2.35 5.40 12.63
C SER A 59 1.22 4.37 12.67
N GLN A 60 0.43 4.28 11.59
CA GLN A 60 -0.70 3.36 11.46
C GLN A 60 -0.41 2.16 10.53
N ASN A 61 0.83 1.99 10.09
CA ASN A 61 1.20 0.90 9.18
C ASN A 61 0.78 -0.47 9.72
N GLU A 62 1.10 -0.77 10.98
CA GLU A 62 0.76 -2.04 11.62
C GLU A 62 -0.75 -2.19 11.82
N VAL A 63 -1.47 -1.09 12.07
CA VAL A 63 -2.94 -1.08 12.18
C VAL A 63 -3.55 -1.54 10.86
N PHE A 64 -3.12 -0.98 9.73
CA PHE A 64 -3.64 -1.33 8.41
C PHE A 64 -3.20 -2.74 7.98
N ALA A 65 -1.95 -3.10 8.17
CA ALA A 65 -1.43 -4.42 7.81
C ALA A 65 -2.20 -5.54 8.52
N THR A 66 -2.40 -5.42 9.84
CA THR A 66 -3.13 -6.41 10.63
C THR A 66 -4.63 -6.41 10.33
N MET A 67 -5.22 -5.24 10.09
CA MET A 67 -6.64 -5.11 9.79
C MET A 67 -7.02 -5.87 8.51
N MET A 68 -6.21 -5.74 7.45
CA MET A 68 -6.47 -6.43 6.18
C MET A 68 -6.45 -7.96 6.33
N GLY A 69 -5.64 -8.49 7.24
CA GLY A 69 -5.58 -9.92 7.51
C GLY A 69 -6.88 -10.54 8.01
N ASN A 70 -7.73 -9.74 8.68
CA ASN A 70 -8.96 -10.24 9.32
C ASN A 70 -10.10 -10.54 8.32
N PHE A 71 -10.06 -9.98 7.12
CA PHE A 71 -11.19 -10.01 6.18
C PHE A 71 -10.86 -10.71 4.84
N ASN A 72 -9.79 -11.48 4.81
CA ASN A 72 -9.48 -12.33 3.66
C ASN A 72 -10.41 -13.56 3.64
N THR A 73 -10.84 -13.96 2.44
CA THR A 73 -11.69 -15.14 2.24
C THR A 73 -11.00 -16.12 1.32
N SER A 74 -11.37 -17.42 1.42
CA SER A 74 -10.86 -18.44 0.52
C SER A 74 -11.22 -18.17 -0.94
N GLY A 75 -10.36 -18.56 -1.86
CA GLY A 75 -10.60 -18.48 -3.31
C GLY A 75 -10.22 -17.14 -3.97
N ILE A 76 -9.88 -16.10 -3.21
CA ILE A 76 -9.44 -14.82 -3.76
C ILE A 76 -8.10 -14.46 -3.08
N PRO A 77 -6.94 -14.76 -3.70
CA PRO A 77 -5.65 -14.41 -3.14
C PRO A 77 -5.53 -12.91 -2.90
N GLY A 78 -5.21 -12.53 -1.66
CA GLY A 78 -5.05 -11.12 -1.29
C GLY A 78 -6.29 -10.26 -1.50
N LYS A 79 -7.50 -10.80 -1.27
CA LYS A 79 -8.77 -10.05 -1.39
C LYS A 79 -8.70 -8.67 -0.73
N MET A 80 -8.13 -8.63 0.45
CA MET A 80 -7.88 -7.40 1.18
C MET A 80 -6.41 -7.03 1.06
N GLN A 81 -6.13 -5.85 0.53
CA GLN A 81 -4.78 -5.33 0.37
C GLN A 81 -4.58 -4.11 1.26
N TRP A 82 -3.46 -4.10 1.98
CA TRP A 82 -2.90 -2.83 2.42
C TRP A 82 -2.09 -2.28 1.25
N GLY A 83 -2.58 -1.20 0.66
CA GLY A 83 -2.04 -0.63 -0.57
C GLY A 83 -0.65 -0.03 -0.41
N PRO A 84 0.02 0.26 -1.53
CA PRO A 84 1.36 0.83 -1.52
C PRO A 84 1.44 2.17 -0.78
N SER A 85 2.63 2.51 -0.34
CA SER A 85 2.96 3.86 0.16
C SER A 85 2.62 4.90 -0.91
N TRP A 86 1.87 5.92 -0.57
CA TRP A 86 1.35 6.91 -1.50
C TRP A 86 1.51 8.34 -0.95
N TRP A 87 1.48 9.34 -1.78
CA TRP A 87 1.69 10.75 -1.44
C TRP A 87 2.98 10.96 -0.64
N PHE A 88 2.85 11.38 0.64
CA PHE A 88 4.00 11.67 1.51
C PHE A 88 4.82 10.43 1.86
N LEU A 89 4.27 9.24 1.74
CA LEU A 89 4.94 7.98 2.05
C LEU A 89 5.60 7.32 0.84
N ASP A 90 5.35 7.80 -0.35
CA ASP A 90 5.86 7.31 -1.61
C ASP A 90 7.30 7.81 -1.85
N GLN A 91 8.15 7.50 -0.93
CA GLN A 91 9.58 7.82 -0.93
C GLN A 91 10.33 6.68 -0.19
N LYS A 92 11.67 6.67 -0.30
CA LYS A 92 12.50 5.56 0.17
C LYS A 92 12.08 5.05 1.55
N ASP A 93 12.10 5.90 2.56
CA ASP A 93 11.84 5.50 3.94
C ASP A 93 10.40 4.99 4.16
N GLY A 94 9.43 5.61 3.50
CA GLY A 94 8.03 5.19 3.56
C GLY A 94 7.82 3.83 2.90
N ILE A 95 8.42 3.60 1.73
CA ILE A 95 8.33 2.33 1.00
C ILE A 95 9.05 1.22 1.79
N GLU A 96 10.25 1.46 2.30
CA GLU A 96 11.00 0.47 3.10
C GLU A 96 10.23 0.09 4.37
N LYS A 97 9.70 1.08 5.10
CA LYS A 97 8.86 0.81 6.28
C LYS A 97 7.62 0.00 5.94
N GLN A 98 6.95 0.31 4.85
CA GLN A 98 5.78 -0.45 4.43
C GLN A 98 6.13 -1.90 4.07
N LEU A 99 7.15 -2.12 3.25
CA LEU A 99 7.58 -3.46 2.85
C LEU A 99 7.97 -4.30 4.07
N ASN A 100 8.71 -3.73 5.02
CA ASN A 100 9.08 -4.39 6.26
C ASN A 100 7.85 -4.73 7.12
N THR A 101 6.94 -3.78 7.30
CA THR A 101 5.70 -4.03 8.06
C THR A 101 4.85 -5.10 7.38
N LEU A 102 4.70 -5.04 6.06
CA LEU A 102 3.91 -6.00 5.30
C LEU A 102 4.53 -7.41 5.33
N SER A 103 5.86 -7.53 5.29
CA SER A 103 6.54 -8.82 5.39
C SER A 103 6.37 -9.46 6.78
N ASN A 104 6.29 -8.65 7.83
CA ASN A 104 6.12 -9.13 9.20
C ASN A 104 4.65 -9.46 9.56
N MET A 105 3.69 -8.70 9.04
CA MET A 105 2.28 -8.70 9.48
C MET A 105 1.31 -9.18 8.41
N GLY A 106 1.76 -9.38 7.18
CA GLY A 106 0.92 -9.76 6.05
C GLY A 106 1.59 -10.76 5.13
N LEU A 107 1.17 -10.80 3.88
CA LEU A 107 1.71 -11.69 2.86
C LEU A 107 2.29 -10.87 1.70
N VAL A 108 3.55 -10.47 1.84
CA VAL A 108 4.23 -9.60 0.87
C VAL A 108 4.25 -10.19 -0.54
N SER A 109 4.32 -11.51 -0.70
CA SER A 109 4.31 -12.18 -2.01
C SER A 109 3.01 -11.96 -2.80
N ARG A 110 1.93 -11.53 -2.16
CA ARG A 110 0.65 -11.18 -2.80
C ARG A 110 0.39 -9.69 -2.88
N PHE A 111 1.39 -8.89 -2.54
CA PHE A 111 1.32 -7.44 -2.64
C PHE A 111 1.17 -6.99 -4.10
N ILE A 112 0.31 -6.03 -4.35
CA ILE A 112 0.00 -5.54 -5.71
C ILE A 112 0.94 -4.44 -6.23
N GLY A 113 2.04 -4.19 -5.50
CA GLY A 113 3.11 -3.29 -5.93
C GLY A 113 2.79 -1.80 -5.76
N MET A 114 3.34 -0.99 -6.65
CA MET A 114 3.36 0.46 -6.59
C MET A 114 2.17 1.07 -7.33
N VAL A 115 1.63 2.14 -6.76
CA VAL A 115 0.76 3.10 -7.45
C VAL A 115 1.31 4.51 -7.25
N THR A 116 1.32 5.33 -8.29
CA THR A 116 1.83 6.70 -8.18
C THR A 116 0.77 7.67 -7.66
N ASP A 117 -0.50 7.39 -7.91
CA ASP A 117 -1.63 8.30 -7.65
C ASP A 117 -1.36 9.72 -8.19
N SER A 118 -0.82 9.79 -9.38
CA SER A 118 -0.38 11.05 -10.01
C SER A 118 -1.05 11.29 -11.35
N ARG A 119 -1.36 12.55 -11.61
CA ARG A 119 -1.86 13.03 -12.92
C ARG A 119 -0.74 13.42 -13.90
N SER A 120 0.52 13.23 -13.51
CA SER A 120 1.68 13.60 -14.34
C SER A 120 2.34 12.37 -14.97
N PHE A 121 2.58 12.41 -16.27
CA PHE A 121 3.40 11.40 -16.97
C PHE A 121 4.84 11.32 -16.44
N LEU A 122 5.36 12.38 -15.85
CA LEU A 122 6.67 12.40 -15.20
C LEU A 122 6.73 11.50 -13.94
N SER A 123 5.60 10.98 -13.49
CA SER A 123 5.54 10.05 -12.36
C SER A 123 5.80 8.58 -12.74
N PHE A 124 5.81 8.22 -14.02
CA PHE A 124 6.09 6.84 -14.46
C PHE A 124 7.45 6.30 -13.99
N PRO A 125 8.55 7.07 -13.97
CA PRO A 125 9.82 6.60 -13.40
C PRO A 125 9.76 6.18 -11.92
N ARG A 126 8.73 6.57 -11.18
CA ARG A 126 8.54 6.16 -9.77
C ARG A 126 8.30 4.66 -9.63
N HIS A 127 7.77 4.00 -10.65
CA HIS A 127 7.68 2.54 -10.68
C HIS A 127 9.07 1.88 -10.72
N GLU A 128 10.02 2.46 -11.46
CA GLU A 128 11.40 1.98 -11.43
C GLU A 128 12.07 2.25 -10.07
N TYR A 129 11.83 3.42 -9.50
CA TYR A 129 12.31 3.77 -8.17
C TYR A 129 11.83 2.76 -7.10
N PHE A 130 10.54 2.42 -7.14
CA PHE A 130 9.98 1.37 -6.26
C PHE A 130 10.66 0.01 -6.46
N ARG A 131 10.84 -0.42 -7.72
CA ARG A 131 11.51 -1.71 -8.01
C ARG A 131 12.94 -1.75 -7.47
N ARG A 132 13.67 -0.64 -7.54
CA ARG A 132 15.03 -0.53 -6.98
C ARG A 132 15.01 -0.67 -5.46
N ILE A 133 14.08 -0.03 -4.78
CA ILE A 133 13.93 -0.15 -3.32
C ILE A 133 13.55 -1.58 -2.95
N LEU A 134 12.57 -2.17 -3.61
CA LEU A 134 12.14 -3.54 -3.35
C LEU A 134 13.29 -4.54 -3.54
N CYS A 135 14.01 -4.47 -4.65
CA CYS A 135 15.16 -5.34 -4.90
C CYS A 135 16.27 -5.13 -3.86
N ASN A 136 16.53 -3.89 -3.46
CA ASN A 136 17.55 -3.58 -2.46
C ASN A 136 17.17 -4.17 -1.09
N THR A 137 15.92 -3.98 -0.66
CA THR A 137 15.42 -4.52 0.61
C THR A 137 15.54 -6.07 0.64
N ILE A 138 15.13 -6.74 -0.43
CA ILE A 138 15.25 -8.20 -0.55
C ILE A 138 16.74 -8.64 -0.55
N ALA A 139 17.61 -7.92 -1.27
CA ALA A 139 19.03 -8.24 -1.32
C ALA A 139 19.71 -8.04 0.04
N GLU A 140 19.34 -7.01 0.78
CA GLU A 140 19.85 -6.81 2.14
C GLU A 140 19.44 -7.94 3.09
N ASP A 141 18.20 -8.38 3.03
CA ASP A 141 17.69 -9.49 3.85
C ASP A 141 18.32 -10.83 3.44
N LEU A 142 18.53 -11.05 2.15
CA LEU A 142 19.27 -12.21 1.65
C LEU A 142 20.71 -12.22 2.19
N ASN A 143 21.41 -11.09 2.10
CA ASN A 143 22.79 -10.97 2.59
C ASN A 143 22.90 -11.17 4.11
N LYS A 144 21.85 -10.85 4.85
CA LYS A 144 21.75 -11.09 6.30
C LYS A 144 21.33 -12.53 6.65
N GLY A 145 21.03 -13.37 5.65
CA GLY A 145 20.54 -14.73 5.86
C GLY A 145 19.09 -14.81 6.37
N LEU A 146 18.30 -13.76 6.18
CA LEU A 146 16.88 -13.69 6.58
C LEU A 146 15.95 -14.26 5.51
N LEU A 147 16.44 -14.44 4.29
CA LEU A 147 15.73 -15.04 3.17
C LEU A 147 16.52 -16.26 2.63
N PRO A 148 15.84 -17.24 2.02
CA PRO A 148 16.51 -18.36 1.37
C PRO A 148 17.40 -17.89 0.22
N ASP A 149 18.57 -18.52 0.04
CA ASP A 149 19.48 -18.25 -1.09
C ASP A 149 18.95 -18.94 -2.37
N ASP A 150 17.82 -18.44 -2.86
CA ASP A 150 17.17 -18.88 -4.09
C ASP A 150 16.78 -17.66 -4.94
N ILE A 151 17.73 -17.26 -5.77
CA ILE A 151 17.56 -16.07 -6.64
C ILE A 151 16.39 -16.22 -7.61
N LEU A 152 16.11 -17.45 -8.10
CA LEU A 152 14.99 -17.67 -9.01
C LEU A 152 13.65 -17.47 -8.28
N TYR A 153 13.50 -18.03 -7.10
CA TYR A 153 12.30 -17.86 -6.28
C TYR A 153 12.07 -16.39 -5.91
N LEU A 154 13.11 -15.72 -5.43
CA LEU A 154 13.03 -14.29 -5.05
C LEU A 154 12.74 -13.39 -6.26
N GLY A 155 13.36 -13.70 -7.41
CA GLY A 155 13.11 -12.98 -8.67
C GLY A 155 11.66 -13.13 -9.15
N ASN A 156 11.08 -14.33 -9.06
CA ASN A 156 9.68 -14.55 -9.40
C ASN A 156 8.75 -13.76 -8.44
N MET A 157 9.04 -13.76 -7.14
CA MET A 157 8.28 -12.97 -6.17
C MET A 157 8.33 -11.47 -6.48
N VAL A 158 9.49 -10.94 -6.85
CA VAL A 158 9.63 -9.54 -7.29
C VAL A 158 8.79 -9.25 -8.54
N GLN A 159 8.81 -10.16 -9.51
CA GLN A 159 8.00 -10.03 -10.72
C GLN A 159 6.50 -10.06 -10.40
N ASP A 160 6.08 -10.94 -9.49
CA ASP A 160 4.69 -11.01 -9.05
C ASP A 160 4.25 -9.71 -8.37
N ILE A 161 5.03 -9.19 -7.44
CA ILE A 161 4.76 -7.91 -6.75
C ILE A 161 4.70 -6.76 -7.75
N CYS A 162 5.61 -6.72 -8.73
CA CYS A 162 5.71 -5.60 -9.66
C CYS A 162 4.70 -5.65 -10.82
N TYR A 163 4.09 -6.81 -11.09
CA TYR A 163 3.24 -6.97 -12.27
C TYR A 163 2.14 -8.02 -12.11
N ASN A 164 2.48 -9.31 -11.92
CA ASN A 164 1.53 -10.40 -12.06
C ASN A 164 0.39 -10.33 -11.03
N ASN A 165 0.68 -9.97 -9.78
CA ASN A 165 -0.34 -9.84 -8.74
C ASN A 165 -1.39 -8.78 -9.10
N ALA A 166 -1.00 -7.66 -9.70
CA ALA A 166 -1.94 -6.64 -10.15
C ALA A 166 -2.79 -7.13 -11.33
N VAL A 167 -2.17 -7.82 -12.30
CA VAL A 167 -2.90 -8.44 -13.43
C VAL A 167 -3.97 -9.41 -12.92
N GLU A 168 -3.59 -10.33 -12.02
CA GLU A 168 -4.52 -11.29 -11.43
C GLU A 168 -5.61 -10.61 -10.58
N TYR A 169 -5.21 -9.66 -9.73
CA TYR A 169 -6.13 -8.99 -8.84
C TYR A 169 -7.22 -8.19 -9.55
N PHE A 170 -6.85 -7.49 -10.61
CA PHE A 170 -7.77 -6.66 -11.39
C PHE A 170 -8.39 -7.36 -12.59
N ASN A 171 -7.98 -8.59 -12.90
CA ASN A 171 -8.36 -9.34 -14.10
C ASN A 171 -8.08 -8.53 -15.38
N PHE A 172 -6.87 -8.00 -15.48
CA PHE A 172 -6.42 -7.40 -16.73
C PHE A 172 -6.09 -8.48 -17.75
N ASP A 173 -6.62 -8.33 -18.97
CA ASP A 173 -6.33 -9.19 -20.13
C ASP A 173 -4.97 -8.85 -20.76
#